data_f8fcef98ea21d0be11954493f1aeecf6
#
_entry.id   f8fcef98ea21d0be11954493f1aeecf6
#
_cell.length_a   1.000
_cell.length_b   1.000
_cell.length_c   1.000
_cell.angle_alpha   90.00
_cell.angle_beta   90.00
_cell.angle_gamma   90.00
#
_symmetry.space_group_name_H-M   'P 1'
#
loop_
_entity.id
_entity.type
_entity.pdbx_description
1 polymer ?
#
loop_
_entity_poly.entity_id
_entity_poly.type
_entity_poly.pdbx_seq_one_letter_code
_entity_poly.pdbx_strand_id
1 'polypeptide(L)'
;MPLSQTAMRFAGHVAYHEYEGPAFNRAERERLIADLGNRNAMILRNHGLLVCAPSIPQAFNLIYWLEQACKIQVDILSCNRPLHLPTTDVVEGTSEALSGMEITLDNEASTNPALKDGAQKAGSGYGLLEWPALLRALDRQDPSYRD
;
A
#
# COMPACT_ATOMS: atom_id res chain seq x y z
N MET A 1 -1.03 -13.14 -0.46
CA MET A 1 -2.25 -13.95 -0.76
C MET A 1 -3.48 -13.11 -0.45
N PRO A 2 -4.61 -13.22 -1.19
CA PRO A 2 -5.83 -12.43 -0.97
C PRO A 2 -6.70 -13.01 0.17
N LEU A 3 -6.12 -13.11 1.37
CA LEU A 3 -6.75 -13.70 2.55
C LEU A 3 -7.67 -12.75 3.32
N SER A 4 -7.65 -11.45 2.97
CA SER A 4 -8.51 -10.44 3.57
C SER A 4 -8.82 -9.35 2.56
N GLN A 5 -9.87 -8.58 2.79
CA GLN A 5 -10.17 -7.39 1.97
C GLN A 5 -8.98 -6.42 1.92
N THR A 6 -8.28 -6.24 3.04
CA THR A 6 -7.07 -5.43 3.11
C THR A 6 -5.97 -5.96 2.18
N ALA A 7 -5.78 -7.28 2.12
CA ALA A 7 -4.81 -7.89 1.22
C ALA A 7 -5.24 -7.83 -0.26
N MET A 8 -6.55 -7.88 -0.54
CA MET A 8 -7.08 -7.75 -1.91
C MET A 8 -6.80 -6.38 -2.50
N ARG A 9 -6.73 -5.32 -1.69
CA ARG A 9 -6.30 -3.98 -2.12
C ARG A 9 -4.96 -3.99 -2.86
N PHE A 10 -4.08 -4.90 -2.47
CA PHE A 10 -2.73 -5.03 -3.03
C PHE A 10 -2.60 -6.16 -4.07
N ALA A 11 -3.69 -6.82 -4.42
CA ALA A 11 -3.64 -7.92 -5.39
C ALA A 11 -3.19 -7.40 -6.76
N GLY A 12 -2.10 -7.97 -7.30
CA GLY A 12 -1.48 -7.52 -8.55
C GLY A 12 -0.63 -6.23 -8.46
N HIS A 13 -0.66 -5.51 -7.33
CA HIS A 13 -0.04 -4.19 -7.16
C HIS A 13 1.20 -4.18 -6.25
N VAL A 14 1.67 -5.35 -5.80
CA VAL A 14 2.89 -5.47 -5.00
C VAL A 14 4.02 -6.01 -5.85
N ALA A 15 5.14 -5.30 -5.82
CA ALA A 15 6.42 -5.78 -6.35
C ALA A 15 7.16 -6.61 -5.30
N TYR A 16 8.15 -7.37 -5.75
CA TYR A 16 9.06 -8.13 -4.90
C TYR A 16 10.49 -7.88 -5.34
N HIS A 17 11.38 -7.75 -4.36
CA HIS A 17 12.81 -7.65 -4.60
C HIS A 17 13.53 -8.68 -3.74
N GLU A 18 14.48 -9.40 -4.32
CA GLU A 18 15.28 -10.41 -3.62
C GLU A 18 16.30 -9.73 -2.69
N TYR A 19 16.62 -10.39 -1.59
CA TYR A 19 17.59 -9.87 -0.64
C TYR A 19 19.02 -10.02 -1.18
N GLU A 20 19.70 -8.91 -1.37
CA GLU A 20 21.07 -8.86 -1.89
C GLU A 20 22.11 -8.50 -0.81
N GLY A 21 21.73 -8.53 0.46
CA GLY A 21 22.58 -8.14 1.58
C GLY A 21 22.29 -6.71 2.08
N PRO A 22 23.12 -6.16 2.97
CA PRO A 22 22.96 -4.79 3.43
C PRO A 22 23.09 -3.80 2.27
N ALA A 23 22.24 -2.78 2.23
CA ALA A 23 22.07 -1.82 1.13
C ALA A 23 23.27 -0.86 0.95
N PHE A 24 24.49 -1.39 0.83
CA PHE A 24 25.70 -0.63 0.54
C PHE A 24 26.04 -0.60 -0.96
N ASN A 25 25.40 -1.47 -1.74
CA ASN A 25 25.67 -1.58 -3.17
C ASN A 25 24.77 -0.63 -3.97
N ARG A 26 25.35 0.43 -4.52
CA ARG A 26 24.61 1.38 -5.35
C ARG A 26 23.99 0.76 -6.61
N ALA A 27 24.53 -0.34 -7.12
CA ALA A 27 23.98 -1.04 -8.28
C ALA A 27 22.64 -1.75 -7.96
N GLU A 28 22.34 -2.05 -6.69
CA GLU A 28 21.05 -2.57 -6.25
C GLU A 28 19.91 -1.58 -6.54
N ARG A 29 20.20 -0.27 -6.46
CA ARG A 29 19.21 0.77 -6.73
C ARG A 29 18.54 0.63 -8.11
N GLU A 30 19.30 0.31 -9.14
CA GLU A 30 18.78 0.14 -10.50
C GLU A 30 17.85 -1.08 -10.58
N ARG A 31 18.19 -2.16 -9.89
CA ARG A 31 17.36 -3.36 -9.81
C ARG A 31 16.09 -3.13 -8.98
N LEU A 32 16.20 -2.41 -7.85
CA LEU A 32 15.03 -2.00 -7.07
C LEU A 32 14.03 -1.18 -7.89
N ILE A 33 14.54 -0.23 -8.67
CA ILE A 33 13.69 0.59 -9.56
C ILE A 33 13.05 -0.29 -10.64
N ALA A 34 13.82 -1.20 -11.25
CA ALA A 34 13.31 -2.11 -12.27
C ALA A 34 12.24 -3.06 -11.72
N ASP A 35 12.45 -3.63 -10.52
CA ASP A 35 11.51 -4.53 -9.86
C ASP A 35 10.25 -3.81 -9.39
N LEU A 36 10.38 -2.59 -8.89
CA LEU A 36 9.23 -1.77 -8.51
C LEU A 36 8.36 -1.43 -9.72
N GLY A 37 8.99 -1.09 -10.84
CA GLY A 37 8.29 -0.73 -12.08
C GLY A 37 7.33 0.45 -11.84
N ASN A 38 6.08 0.28 -12.22
CA ASN A 38 5.00 1.25 -12.03
C ASN A 38 4.18 1.05 -10.74
N ARG A 39 4.66 0.22 -9.83
CA ARG A 39 3.98 -0.06 -8.55
C ARG A 39 4.47 0.90 -7.47
N ASN A 40 3.64 1.08 -6.45
CA ASN A 40 3.94 1.93 -5.28
C ASN A 40 4.15 1.12 -3.98
N ALA A 41 4.07 -0.20 -4.06
CA ALA A 41 4.31 -1.09 -2.93
C ALA A 41 5.23 -2.24 -3.32
N MET A 42 6.17 -2.57 -2.45
CA MET A 42 7.13 -3.65 -2.66
C MET A 42 7.40 -4.39 -1.35
N ILE A 43 7.53 -5.69 -1.45
CA ILE A 43 8.07 -6.54 -0.39
C ILE A 43 9.54 -6.80 -0.70
N LEU A 44 10.41 -6.27 0.15
CA LEU A 44 11.84 -6.58 0.15
C LEU A 44 12.00 -7.88 0.93
N ARG A 45 12.28 -8.98 0.24
CA ARG A 45 12.38 -10.32 0.85
C ARG A 45 13.44 -10.33 1.95
N ASN A 46 13.12 -10.95 3.08
CA ASN A 46 13.99 -11.02 4.26
C ASN A 46 14.46 -9.65 4.83
N HIS A 47 13.83 -8.55 4.41
CA HIS A 47 14.20 -7.21 4.85
C HIS A 47 12.97 -6.44 5.38
N GLY A 48 11.94 -6.22 4.58
CA GLY A 48 10.78 -5.44 5.01
C GLY A 48 9.89 -4.98 3.88
N LEU A 49 9.20 -3.86 4.13
CA LEU A 49 8.24 -3.27 3.20
C LEU A 49 8.78 -1.93 2.68
N LEU A 50 8.51 -1.64 1.42
CA LEU A 50 8.82 -0.36 0.78
C LEU A 50 7.56 0.17 0.10
N VAL A 51 7.32 1.47 0.24
CA VAL A 51 6.27 2.16 -0.49
C VAL A 51 6.78 3.46 -1.07
N CYS A 52 6.18 3.88 -2.18
CA CYS A 52 6.42 5.17 -2.82
C CYS A 52 5.07 5.88 -3.00
N ALA A 53 5.00 7.15 -2.67
CA ALA A 53 3.80 7.96 -2.86
C ALA A 53 4.16 9.44 -3.08
N PRO A 54 3.25 10.26 -3.65
CA PRO A 54 3.49 11.67 -3.91
C PRO A 54 3.65 12.53 -2.65
N SER A 55 3.15 12.04 -1.50
CA SER A 55 3.23 12.78 -0.23
C SER A 55 3.42 11.85 0.96
N ILE A 56 3.90 12.38 2.08
CA ILE A 56 4.09 11.64 3.34
C ILE A 56 2.76 11.05 3.86
N PRO A 57 1.63 11.78 3.91
CA PRO A 57 0.36 11.21 4.33
C PRO A 57 -0.06 9.98 3.52
N GLN A 58 0.14 10.02 2.22
CA GLN A 58 -0.19 8.91 1.33
C GLN A 58 0.76 7.72 1.50
N ALA A 59 2.07 7.99 1.61
CA ALA A 59 3.05 6.94 1.91
C ALA A 59 2.75 6.26 3.25
N PHE A 60 2.42 7.05 4.28
CA PHE A 60 2.02 6.52 5.59
C PHE A 60 0.78 5.63 5.51
N ASN A 61 -0.25 6.07 4.80
CA ASN A 61 -1.46 5.28 4.61
C ASN A 61 -1.16 3.96 3.89
N LEU A 62 -0.37 4.03 2.83
CA LEU A 62 -0.02 2.86 2.01
C LEU A 62 0.79 1.84 2.82
N ILE A 63 1.84 2.27 3.54
CA ILE A 63 2.66 1.35 4.35
C ILE A 63 1.87 0.75 5.51
N TYR A 64 0.99 1.54 6.15
CA TYR A 64 0.12 1.07 7.22
C TYR A 64 -0.76 -0.10 6.76
N TRP A 65 -1.46 0.07 5.63
CA TRP A 65 -2.34 -0.98 5.13
C TRP A 65 -1.58 -2.19 4.57
N LEU A 66 -0.41 -1.98 3.98
CA LEU A 66 0.45 -3.08 3.53
C LEU A 66 0.93 -3.92 4.73
N GLU A 67 1.35 -3.27 5.81
CA GLU A 67 1.73 -3.94 7.05
C GLU A 67 0.55 -4.71 7.66
N GLN A 68 -0.65 -4.10 7.73
CA GLN A 68 -1.84 -4.79 8.22
C GLN A 68 -2.18 -6.02 7.36
N ALA A 69 -2.07 -5.92 6.03
CA ALA A 69 -2.27 -7.06 5.14
C ALA A 69 -1.28 -8.20 5.42
N CYS A 70 -0.02 -7.88 5.67
CA CYS A 70 1.01 -8.85 6.02
C CYS A 70 0.74 -9.49 7.39
N LYS A 71 0.39 -8.71 8.41
CA LYS A 71 0.04 -9.21 9.75
C LYS A 71 -1.14 -10.18 9.68
N ILE A 72 -2.24 -9.77 9.05
CA ILE A 72 -3.43 -10.62 8.89
C ILE A 72 -3.07 -11.93 8.18
N GLN A 73 -2.23 -11.87 7.15
CA GLN A 73 -1.79 -13.08 6.45
C GLN A 73 -1.00 -14.02 7.37
N VAL A 74 -0.07 -13.50 8.15
CA VAL A 74 0.72 -14.29 9.11
C VAL A 74 -0.20 -14.93 10.16
N ASP A 75 -1.14 -14.16 10.73
CA ASP A 75 -2.09 -14.64 11.73
C ASP A 75 -2.98 -15.76 11.18
N ILE A 76 -3.53 -15.58 9.96
CA ILE A 76 -4.36 -16.61 9.32
C ILE A 76 -3.55 -17.89 9.04
N LEU A 77 -2.31 -17.76 8.53
CA LEU A 77 -1.46 -18.91 8.25
C LEU A 77 -1.04 -19.65 9.53
N SER A 78 -0.90 -18.94 10.64
CA SER A 78 -0.56 -19.55 11.94
C SER A 78 -1.70 -20.38 12.56
N CYS A 79 -2.94 -20.15 12.15
CA CYS A 79 -4.10 -20.89 12.64
C CYS A 79 -4.12 -22.38 12.23
N ASN A 80 -3.28 -22.77 11.28
CA ASN A 80 -3.19 -24.15 10.76
C ASN A 80 -4.56 -24.77 10.41
N ARG A 81 -5.43 -23.99 9.77
CA ARG A 81 -6.75 -24.41 9.29
C ARG A 81 -6.81 -24.32 7.77
N PRO A 82 -7.69 -25.08 7.10
CA PRO A 82 -7.92 -24.90 5.69
C PRO A 82 -8.27 -23.44 5.37
N LEU A 83 -7.63 -22.88 4.36
CA LEU A 83 -7.88 -21.52 3.92
C LEU A 83 -9.11 -21.45 3.04
N HIS A 84 -9.95 -20.44 3.27
CA HIS A 84 -11.01 -20.09 2.34
C HIS A 84 -10.53 -18.91 1.49
N LEU A 85 -10.29 -19.17 0.20
CA LEU A 85 -9.86 -18.14 -0.75
C LEU A 85 -11.08 -17.66 -1.55
N PRO A 86 -11.25 -16.37 -1.74
CA PRO A 86 -12.26 -15.83 -2.64
C PRO A 86 -11.93 -16.20 -4.09
N THR A 87 -12.94 -16.15 -4.97
CA THR A 87 -12.72 -16.35 -6.39
C THR A 87 -11.89 -15.22 -7.00
N THR A 88 -11.24 -15.50 -8.13
CA THR A 88 -10.40 -14.51 -8.84
C THR A 88 -11.19 -13.23 -9.16
N ASP A 89 -12.42 -13.37 -9.65
CA ASP A 89 -13.29 -12.23 -9.99
C ASP A 89 -13.57 -11.33 -8.79
N VAL A 90 -13.78 -11.94 -7.60
CA VAL A 90 -13.98 -11.18 -6.36
C VAL A 90 -12.70 -10.43 -5.95
N VAL A 91 -11.54 -11.07 -6.10
CA VAL A 91 -10.25 -10.47 -5.79
C VAL A 91 -9.96 -9.30 -6.74
N GLU A 92 -10.14 -9.51 -8.04
CA GLU A 92 -9.92 -8.49 -9.07
C GLU A 92 -10.89 -7.31 -8.90
N GLY A 93 -12.19 -7.55 -8.78
CA GLY A 93 -13.18 -6.50 -8.56
C GLY A 93 -12.95 -5.72 -7.26
N THR A 94 -12.47 -6.39 -6.20
CA THR A 94 -12.11 -5.72 -4.94
C THR A 94 -10.86 -4.88 -5.12
N SER A 95 -9.84 -5.41 -5.81
CA SER A 95 -8.60 -4.70 -6.10
C SER A 95 -8.88 -3.44 -6.94
N GLU A 96 -9.65 -3.55 -7.99
CA GLU A 96 -10.05 -2.42 -8.83
C GLU A 96 -10.82 -1.35 -8.05
N ALA A 97 -11.79 -1.76 -7.24
CA ALA A 97 -12.58 -0.83 -6.41
C ALA A 97 -11.71 -0.08 -5.39
N LEU A 98 -10.72 -0.74 -4.81
CA LEU A 98 -9.85 -0.17 -3.78
C LEU A 98 -8.61 0.52 -4.37
N SER A 99 -8.06 0.07 -5.51
CA SER A 99 -6.91 0.70 -6.17
C SER A 99 -7.28 1.97 -6.91
N GLY A 100 -8.50 2.08 -7.41
CA GLY A 100 -9.03 3.35 -7.95
C GLY A 100 -9.10 4.47 -6.90
N MET A 101 -8.95 4.14 -5.65
CA MET A 101 -8.80 5.03 -4.51
C MET A 101 -7.32 5.27 -4.15
N GLU A 102 -6.38 4.51 -4.71
CA GLU A 102 -4.94 4.79 -4.62
C GLU A 102 -4.52 5.72 -5.74
N ILE A 103 -3.69 6.69 -5.40
CA ILE A 103 -3.16 7.63 -6.38
C ILE A 103 -2.23 6.85 -7.29
N THR A 104 -2.63 6.66 -8.53
CA THR A 104 -1.68 6.36 -9.58
C THR A 104 -0.78 7.58 -9.75
N LEU A 105 0.53 7.36 -9.81
CA LEU A 105 1.52 8.42 -10.14
C LEU A 105 1.21 9.06 -11.50
N ASP A 106 0.36 8.42 -12.31
CA ASP A 106 -0.14 8.91 -13.58
C ASP A 106 -1.61 9.33 -13.44
N ASN A 107 -1.82 10.63 -13.31
CA ASN A 107 -3.13 11.28 -13.17
C ASN A 107 -4.08 11.08 -14.37
N GLU A 108 -3.70 10.31 -15.38
CA GLU A 108 -4.44 10.17 -16.65
C GLU A 108 -5.21 8.84 -16.81
N ALA A 109 -5.00 7.86 -15.94
CA ALA A 109 -5.42 6.47 -16.22
C ALA A 109 -6.67 5.97 -15.49
N SER A 110 -7.36 6.75 -14.65
CA SER A 110 -8.63 6.29 -14.08
C SER A 110 -9.74 6.32 -15.14
N THR A 111 -10.14 5.14 -15.62
CA THR A 111 -11.22 4.98 -16.61
C THR A 111 -12.62 5.06 -16.01
N ASN A 112 -12.75 5.12 -14.67
CA ASN A 112 -14.05 5.20 -14.00
C ASN A 112 -14.49 6.67 -13.78
N PRO A 113 -15.53 7.16 -14.50
CA PRO A 113 -15.99 8.55 -14.41
C PRO A 113 -16.48 8.96 -13.01
N ALA A 114 -17.09 8.04 -12.27
CA ALA A 114 -17.61 8.30 -10.92
C ALA A 114 -16.49 8.53 -9.89
N LEU A 115 -15.33 7.92 -10.11
CA LEU A 115 -14.15 8.11 -9.26
C LEU A 115 -13.41 9.40 -9.59
N LYS A 116 -13.42 9.82 -10.88
CA LYS A 116 -12.82 11.11 -11.30
C LYS A 116 -13.53 12.30 -10.64
N ASP A 117 -14.85 12.30 -10.59
CA ASP A 117 -15.63 13.37 -9.97
C ASP A 117 -15.47 13.44 -8.45
N GLY A 118 -15.39 12.30 -7.77
CA GLY A 118 -15.19 12.22 -6.33
C GLY A 118 -13.78 12.65 -5.90
N ALA A 119 -12.75 12.22 -6.61
CA ALA A 119 -11.35 12.54 -6.33
C ALA A 119 -11.02 14.01 -6.60
N GLN A 120 -11.56 14.59 -7.68
CA GLN A 120 -11.36 16.01 -8.00
C GLN A 120 -12.10 16.95 -7.03
N LYS A 121 -13.28 16.56 -6.52
CA LYS A 121 -14.04 17.38 -5.56
C LYS A 121 -13.50 17.37 -4.15
N ALA A 122 -12.78 16.33 -3.76
CA ALA A 122 -12.31 16.17 -2.37
C ALA A 122 -10.85 16.57 -2.14
N GLY A 123 -10.03 16.73 -3.18
CA GLY A 123 -8.57 16.85 -3.01
C GLY A 123 -7.98 15.63 -2.27
N SER A 124 -8.72 14.53 -2.29
CA SER A 124 -8.58 13.43 -1.33
C SER A 124 -8.02 12.19 -2.00
N GLY A 125 -6.71 12.12 -2.04
CA GLY A 125 -6.09 10.82 -2.06
C GLY A 125 -6.17 10.18 -0.67
N TYR A 126 -6.17 8.85 -0.59
CA TYR A 126 -6.04 8.12 0.67
C TYR A 126 -4.86 8.66 1.49
N GLY A 127 -5.09 8.81 2.78
CA GLY A 127 -4.13 9.37 3.71
C GLY A 127 -4.24 10.88 3.90
N LEU A 128 -4.71 11.64 2.92
CA LEU A 128 -4.83 13.09 3.05
C LEU A 128 -5.94 13.52 4.00
N LEU A 129 -7.06 12.77 4.03
CA LEU A 129 -8.18 13.05 4.95
C LEU A 129 -7.88 12.60 6.38
N GLU A 130 -7.22 11.46 6.52
CA GLU A 130 -6.89 10.86 7.82
C GLU A 130 -5.72 11.58 8.51
N TRP A 131 -4.79 12.11 7.74
CA TRP A 131 -3.56 12.69 8.25
C TRP A 131 -3.75 13.77 9.31
N PRO A 132 -4.63 14.78 9.13
CA PRO A 132 -4.88 15.78 10.18
C PRO A 132 -5.45 15.18 11.47
N ALA A 133 -6.22 14.10 11.36
CA ALA A 133 -6.76 13.42 12.54
C ALA A 133 -5.65 12.65 13.29
N LEU A 134 -4.75 12.01 12.56
CA LEU A 134 -3.58 11.33 13.13
C LEU A 134 -2.64 12.32 13.82
N LEU A 135 -2.35 13.46 13.20
CA LEU A 135 -1.54 14.51 13.82
C LEU A 135 -2.19 15.02 15.10
N ARG A 136 -3.50 15.31 15.10
CA ARG A 136 -4.20 15.71 16.33
C ARG A 136 -4.17 14.64 17.42
N ALA A 137 -4.16 13.36 17.07
CA ALA A 137 -4.02 12.27 18.03
C ALA A 137 -2.60 12.25 18.62
N LEU A 138 -1.59 12.38 17.78
CA LEU A 138 -0.19 12.43 18.17
C LEU A 138 0.10 13.64 19.07
N ASP A 139 -0.39 14.83 18.70
CA ASP A 139 -0.26 16.05 19.50
C ASP A 139 -0.79 15.91 20.92
N ARG A 140 -1.84 15.11 21.12
CA ARG A 140 -2.40 14.83 22.45
C ARG A 140 -1.59 13.82 23.24
N GLN A 141 -0.86 12.93 22.57
CA GLN A 141 -0.08 11.88 23.22
C GLN A 141 1.36 12.35 23.50
N ASP A 142 1.99 12.93 22.54
CA ASP A 142 3.38 13.39 22.62
C ASP A 142 3.63 14.48 21.58
N PRO A 143 3.61 15.77 21.96
CA PRO A 143 3.87 16.86 21.03
C PRO A 143 5.36 17.08 20.73
N SER A 144 6.29 16.37 21.38
CA SER A 144 7.74 16.59 21.27
C SER A 144 8.32 16.39 19.87
N TYR A 145 7.61 15.74 18.97
CA TYR A 145 8.02 15.55 17.58
C TYR A 145 8.03 16.87 16.77
N ARG A 146 7.53 17.98 17.34
CA ARG A 146 7.50 19.30 16.70
C ARG A 146 8.74 20.15 16.98
N ASP A 147 9.55 19.73 17.96
CA ASP A 147 10.80 20.38 18.36
C ASP A 147 11.99 19.82 17.58
#